data_e0150d53f7cd30e986df5e9df4b61ce8
#
_entry.id   e0150d53f7cd30e986df5e9df4b61ce8
#
_cell.length_a   1.000
_cell.length_b   1.000
_cell.length_c   1.000
_cell.angle_alpha   90.00
_cell.angle_beta   90.00
_cell.angle_gamma   90.00
#
_symmetry.space_group_name_H-M   'P 1'
#
loop_
_entity.id
_entity.type
_entity.pdbx_description
1 polymer ?
#
loop_
_entity_poly.entity_id
_entity_poly.type
_entity_poly.pdbx_seq_one_letter_code
_entity_poly.pdbx_strand_id
1 'polypeptide(L)'
;MKKLSESIWSDIQDRSMGKTVREEDEKTNIYEIIPLDMGVDVLWADRDLEWKDGRFFFSYNEAENITNRSEWRIPTKNEVNQLLKHTKEIKNTDEVYIIVGDFDKAPTMTFNKKGFKYIMDDKVYNKHQYCSWTSTKREDIKNTYYINSIKHYASMESMYYGNKLCVRLVKDK
;
A
#
# COMPACT_ATOMS: atom_id res chain seq x y z
N MET A 1 -40.05 -14.86 -16.12
CA MET A 1 -38.88 -15.77 -16.26
C MET A 1 -37.73 -15.28 -17.15
N LYS A 2 -37.84 -14.17 -17.92
CA LYS A 2 -36.77 -13.67 -18.77
C LYS A 2 -35.70 -12.80 -18.07
N LYS A 3 -36.01 -12.18 -16.94
CA LYS A 3 -35.07 -11.26 -16.24
C LYS A 3 -33.93 -11.94 -15.44
N LEU A 4 -34.12 -13.20 -15.03
CA LEU A 4 -33.06 -13.93 -14.29
C LEU A 4 -31.92 -14.44 -15.19
N SER A 5 -32.23 -14.71 -16.48
CA SER A 5 -31.21 -15.20 -17.42
C SER A 5 -30.23 -14.11 -17.85
N GLU A 6 -30.69 -12.88 -18.02
CA GLU A 6 -29.84 -11.75 -18.43
C GLU A 6 -28.85 -11.33 -17.34
N SER A 7 -29.27 -11.38 -16.06
CA SER A 7 -28.39 -11.13 -14.93
C SER A 7 -27.28 -12.17 -14.79
N ILE A 8 -27.57 -13.44 -15.00
CA ILE A 8 -26.59 -14.54 -14.94
C ILE A 8 -25.59 -14.45 -16.11
N TRP A 9 -26.02 -14.02 -17.30
CA TRP A 9 -25.14 -13.86 -18.43
C TRP A 9 -24.22 -12.64 -18.31
N SER A 10 -24.68 -11.53 -17.73
CA SER A 10 -23.81 -10.39 -17.42
C SER A 10 -22.72 -10.78 -16.40
N ASP A 11 -23.07 -11.49 -15.34
CA ASP A 11 -22.13 -11.98 -14.34
C ASP A 11 -21.09 -12.99 -14.91
N ILE A 12 -21.49 -13.77 -15.92
CA ILE A 12 -20.59 -14.72 -16.61
C ILE A 12 -19.67 -13.98 -17.60
N GLN A 13 -20.17 -12.99 -18.33
CA GLN A 13 -19.35 -12.15 -19.20
C GLN A 13 -18.35 -11.30 -18.41
N ASP A 14 -18.76 -10.72 -17.28
CA ASP A 14 -17.88 -9.98 -16.39
C ASP A 14 -16.78 -10.86 -15.78
N ARG A 15 -17.09 -12.13 -15.47
CA ARG A 15 -16.09 -13.12 -15.03
C ARG A 15 -15.13 -13.56 -16.15
N SER A 16 -15.57 -13.57 -17.39
CA SER A 16 -14.71 -13.95 -18.54
C SER A 16 -13.83 -12.82 -19.04
N MET A 17 -14.16 -11.57 -18.74
CA MET A 17 -13.38 -10.37 -19.07
C MET A 17 -12.47 -9.91 -17.91
N GLY A 18 -12.43 -10.65 -16.83
CA GLY A 18 -11.37 -10.63 -15.80
C GLY A 18 -11.09 -9.32 -15.14
N LYS A 19 -12.10 -8.52 -14.72
CA LYS A 19 -12.00 -7.49 -13.66
C LYS A 19 -13.37 -6.82 -13.48
N THR A 20 -14.21 -7.38 -12.62
CA THR A 20 -15.31 -6.57 -12.03
C THR A 20 -14.65 -5.54 -11.11
N VAL A 21 -14.59 -4.31 -11.57
CA VAL A 21 -14.21 -3.15 -10.74
C VAL A 21 -15.27 -3.04 -9.63
N ARG A 22 -14.87 -3.14 -8.38
CA ARG A 22 -15.78 -2.90 -7.27
C ARG A 22 -16.02 -1.42 -7.10
N GLU A 23 -17.21 -1.05 -6.67
CA GLU A 23 -17.55 0.32 -6.30
C GLU A 23 -16.55 0.94 -5.28
N GLU A 24 -15.91 0.10 -4.45
CA GLU A 24 -14.84 0.49 -3.52
C GLU A 24 -13.52 0.79 -4.22
N ASP A 25 -13.17 0.04 -5.28
CA ASP A 25 -11.92 0.26 -6.05
C ASP A 25 -12.02 1.59 -6.82
N GLU A 26 -13.22 1.94 -7.31
CA GLU A 26 -13.47 3.23 -7.96
C GLU A 26 -13.34 4.43 -7.01
N LYS A 27 -13.42 4.20 -5.69
CA LYS A 27 -13.26 5.24 -4.66
C LYS A 27 -11.81 5.52 -4.29
N THR A 28 -10.86 4.79 -4.86
CA THR A 28 -9.42 4.97 -4.60
C THR A 28 -8.66 5.34 -5.86
N ASN A 29 -7.39 5.72 -5.69
CA ASN A 29 -6.47 6.02 -6.80
C ASN A 29 -5.75 4.78 -7.36
N ILE A 30 -6.17 3.55 -7.02
CA ILE A 30 -5.42 2.32 -7.34
C ILE A 30 -5.12 2.15 -8.84
N TYR A 31 -6.00 2.64 -9.71
CA TYR A 31 -5.83 2.60 -11.17
C TYR A 31 -4.94 3.74 -11.72
N GLU A 32 -4.62 4.73 -10.90
CA GLU A 32 -3.78 5.87 -11.25
C GLU A 32 -2.33 5.68 -10.80
N ILE A 33 -2.06 4.60 -10.05
CA ILE A 33 -0.74 4.28 -9.51
C ILE A 33 0.18 3.82 -10.65
N ILE A 34 1.36 4.45 -10.74
CA ILE A 34 2.38 4.14 -11.72
C ILE A 34 3.44 3.23 -11.10
N PRO A 35 3.80 2.12 -11.77
CA PRO A 35 4.86 1.24 -11.28
C PRO A 35 6.25 1.86 -11.47
N LEU A 36 7.07 1.79 -10.42
CA LEU A 36 8.46 2.18 -10.41
C LEU A 36 9.35 0.94 -10.25
N ASP A 37 10.31 0.76 -11.15
CA ASP A 37 11.36 -0.23 -10.98
C ASP A 37 12.49 0.36 -10.13
N MET A 38 12.55 -0.06 -8.87
CA MET A 38 13.56 0.37 -7.90
C MET A 38 14.82 -0.52 -7.89
N GLY A 39 14.94 -1.45 -8.88
CA GLY A 39 16.07 -2.40 -8.95
C GLY A 39 15.93 -3.60 -8.00
N VAL A 40 14.74 -3.89 -7.52
CA VAL A 40 14.40 -5.04 -6.66
C VAL A 40 13.42 -5.98 -7.36
N ASP A 41 13.04 -7.08 -6.73
CA ASP A 41 12.26 -8.16 -7.36
C ASP A 41 10.84 -7.76 -7.77
N VAL A 42 10.28 -6.71 -7.18
CA VAL A 42 8.94 -6.19 -7.45
C VAL A 42 8.96 -4.76 -7.97
N LEU A 43 7.87 -4.35 -8.59
CA LEU A 43 7.61 -2.96 -8.93
C LEU A 43 6.91 -2.27 -7.77
N TRP A 44 7.34 -1.07 -7.41
CA TRP A 44 6.76 -0.26 -6.34
C TRP A 44 5.81 0.79 -6.89
N ALA A 45 4.77 1.10 -6.14
CA ALA A 45 3.87 2.21 -6.45
C ALA A 45 4.62 3.56 -6.34
N ASP A 46 4.38 4.48 -7.28
CA ASP A 46 4.95 5.83 -7.26
C ASP A 46 4.43 6.66 -6.09
N ARG A 47 3.24 6.36 -5.60
CA ARG A 47 2.54 7.05 -4.52
C ARG A 47 1.81 6.07 -3.60
N ASP A 48 1.36 6.58 -2.44
CA ASP A 48 0.51 5.82 -1.54
C ASP A 48 -0.90 5.63 -2.12
N LEU A 49 -1.57 4.55 -1.69
CA LEU A 49 -2.99 4.36 -1.92
C LEU A 49 -3.76 5.49 -1.22
N GLU A 50 -4.71 6.10 -1.90
CA GLU A 50 -5.54 7.17 -1.38
C GLU A 50 -6.99 6.96 -1.81
N TRP A 51 -7.94 7.36 -0.95
CA TRP A 51 -9.33 7.53 -1.33
C TRP A 51 -9.49 8.76 -2.23
N LYS A 52 -10.40 8.74 -3.18
CA LYS A 52 -10.68 9.90 -4.06
C LYS A 52 -11.16 11.15 -3.32
N ASP A 53 -11.64 11.00 -2.10
CA ASP A 53 -11.98 12.10 -1.20
C ASP A 53 -10.77 12.68 -0.44
N GLY A 54 -9.56 12.22 -0.73
CA GLY A 54 -8.31 12.71 -0.16
C GLY A 54 -7.90 12.05 1.17
N ARG A 55 -8.67 11.08 1.67
CA ARG A 55 -8.25 10.29 2.83
C ARG A 55 -7.15 9.31 2.42
N PHE A 56 -6.18 9.07 3.29
CA PHE A 56 -5.00 8.26 3.01
C PHE A 56 -4.66 7.24 4.11
N PHE A 57 -5.53 7.07 5.09
CA PHE A 57 -5.39 6.06 6.14
C PHE A 57 -6.35 4.90 5.91
N PHE A 58 -5.82 3.68 6.01
CA PHE A 58 -6.55 2.43 5.84
C PHE A 58 -6.27 1.49 7.00
N SER A 59 -7.31 0.81 7.50
CA SER A 59 -7.08 -0.40 8.28
C SER A 59 -6.46 -1.48 7.38
N TYR A 60 -5.84 -2.48 7.99
CA TYR A 60 -5.27 -3.58 7.21
C TYR A 60 -6.31 -4.27 6.33
N ASN A 61 -7.49 -4.55 6.89
CA ASN A 61 -8.55 -5.23 6.15
C ASN A 61 -9.12 -4.38 4.99
N GLU A 62 -9.25 -3.07 5.16
CA GLU A 62 -9.64 -2.18 4.06
C GLU A 62 -8.63 -2.25 2.91
N ALA A 63 -7.33 -2.15 3.22
CA ALA A 63 -6.27 -2.23 2.22
C ALA A 63 -6.23 -3.61 1.53
N GLU A 64 -6.34 -4.71 2.29
CA GLU A 64 -6.38 -6.06 1.75
C GLU A 64 -7.59 -6.28 0.83
N ASN A 65 -8.77 -5.82 1.20
CA ASN A 65 -9.97 -5.93 0.39
C ASN A 65 -9.88 -5.15 -0.94
N ILE A 66 -9.29 -3.96 -0.93
CA ILE A 66 -9.08 -3.15 -2.14
C ILE A 66 -8.10 -3.84 -3.08
N THR A 67 -7.04 -4.44 -2.55
CA THR A 67 -5.97 -5.06 -3.36
C THR A 67 -6.28 -6.47 -3.85
N ASN A 68 -7.20 -7.20 -3.22
CA ASN A 68 -7.50 -8.62 -3.50
C ASN A 68 -7.83 -8.95 -4.97
N ARG A 69 -8.26 -7.98 -5.76
CA ARG A 69 -8.62 -8.16 -7.19
C ARG A 69 -7.78 -7.32 -8.13
N SER A 70 -6.77 -6.68 -7.60
CA SER A 70 -5.81 -5.85 -8.32
C SER A 70 -4.54 -6.65 -8.57
N GLU A 71 -3.74 -6.23 -9.53
CA GLU A 71 -2.35 -6.67 -9.66
C GLU A 71 -1.45 -6.06 -8.56
N TRP A 72 -1.94 -5.04 -7.87
CA TRP A 72 -1.29 -4.42 -6.73
C TRP A 72 -1.59 -5.18 -5.44
N ARG A 73 -0.61 -5.27 -4.56
CA ARG A 73 -0.73 -5.88 -3.24
C ARG A 73 0.08 -5.13 -2.18
N ILE A 74 -0.22 -5.38 -0.92
CA ILE A 74 0.57 -4.88 0.20
C ILE A 74 1.93 -5.58 0.20
N PRO A 75 3.07 -4.87 0.32
CA PRO A 75 4.39 -5.48 0.32
C PRO A 75 4.62 -6.36 1.55
N THR A 76 5.45 -7.38 1.38
CA THR A 76 5.98 -8.15 2.51
C THR A 76 7.08 -7.37 3.23
N LYS A 77 7.38 -7.75 4.47
CA LYS A 77 8.54 -7.24 5.22
C LYS A 77 9.86 -7.40 4.45
N ASN A 78 10.04 -8.54 3.77
CA ASN A 78 11.26 -8.79 3.00
C ASN A 78 11.40 -7.85 1.80
N GLU A 79 10.32 -7.56 1.09
CA GLU A 79 10.34 -6.61 -0.03
C GLU A 79 10.67 -5.19 0.42
N VAL A 80 10.16 -4.77 1.59
CA VAL A 80 10.58 -3.50 2.19
C VAL A 80 12.07 -3.49 2.51
N ASN A 81 12.59 -4.56 3.11
CA ASN A 81 14.01 -4.66 3.43
C ASN A 81 14.88 -4.66 2.17
N GLN A 82 14.45 -5.34 1.09
CA GLN A 82 15.12 -5.29 -0.21
C GLN A 82 15.13 -3.86 -0.77
N LEU A 83 13.99 -3.16 -0.77
CA LEU A 83 13.93 -1.78 -1.21
C LEU A 83 14.95 -0.91 -0.51
N LEU A 84 14.98 -0.94 0.83
CA LEU A 84 15.90 -0.09 1.61
C LEU A 84 17.37 -0.46 1.41
N LYS A 85 17.67 -1.73 1.17
CA LYS A 85 19.03 -2.20 0.89
C LYS A 85 19.55 -1.75 -0.48
N HIS A 86 18.67 -1.62 -1.48
CA HIS A 86 19.00 -1.30 -2.87
C HIS A 86 18.69 0.15 -3.27
N THR A 87 18.50 1.02 -2.29
CA THR A 87 18.21 2.44 -2.49
C THR A 87 19.11 3.31 -1.64
N LYS A 88 19.28 4.57 -2.06
CA LYS A 88 19.99 5.60 -1.32
C LYS A 88 19.02 6.68 -0.86
N GLU A 89 19.22 7.18 0.35
CA GLU A 89 18.50 8.35 0.84
C GLU A 89 18.98 9.60 0.10
N ILE A 90 18.02 10.38 -0.43
CA ILE A 90 18.28 11.71 -1.01
C ILE A 90 17.91 12.81 -0.03
N LYS A 91 16.75 12.64 0.65
CA LYS A 91 16.18 13.65 1.53
C LYS A 91 15.41 13.01 2.67
N ASN A 92 15.57 13.55 3.87
CA ASN A 92 14.82 13.14 5.04
C ASN A 92 14.50 14.37 5.89
N THR A 93 13.25 14.83 5.84
CA THR A 93 12.73 15.95 6.62
C THR A 93 11.57 15.48 7.50
N ASP A 94 10.99 16.37 8.28
CA ASP A 94 9.79 16.07 9.08
C ASP A 94 8.56 15.71 8.22
N GLU A 95 8.56 16.11 6.95
CA GLU A 95 7.40 15.94 6.07
C GLU A 95 7.58 14.79 5.07
N VAL A 96 8.80 14.58 4.56
CA VAL A 96 9.07 13.62 3.48
C VAL A 96 10.35 12.85 3.69
N TYR A 97 10.35 11.63 3.19
CA TYR A 97 11.51 10.79 2.97
C TYR A 97 11.61 10.42 1.49
N ILE A 98 12.75 10.70 0.88
CA ILE A 98 12.97 10.46 -0.55
C ILE A 98 14.18 9.55 -0.72
N ILE A 99 13.98 8.49 -1.50
CA ILE A 99 15.01 7.53 -1.90
C ILE A 99 15.15 7.47 -3.41
N VAL A 100 16.30 7.01 -3.89
CA VAL A 100 16.56 6.69 -5.29
C VAL A 100 17.15 5.29 -5.38
N GLY A 101 16.84 4.55 -6.44
CA GLY A 101 17.45 3.24 -6.69
C GLY A 101 18.97 3.34 -6.87
N ASP A 102 19.69 2.31 -6.45
CA ASP A 102 21.16 2.27 -6.53
C ASP A 102 21.66 1.77 -7.89
N PHE A 103 21.16 2.39 -8.98
CA PHE A 103 21.58 2.11 -10.36
C PHE A 103 21.45 3.37 -11.25
N ASP A 104 22.05 3.34 -12.43
CA ASP A 104 22.04 4.49 -13.35
C ASP A 104 20.62 4.82 -13.81
N LYS A 105 20.24 6.12 -13.77
CA LYS A 105 18.90 6.64 -14.11
C LYS A 105 17.74 6.04 -13.31
N ALA A 106 18.04 5.54 -12.13
CA ALA A 106 16.99 5.00 -11.25
C ALA A 106 15.91 6.04 -10.91
N PRO A 107 14.65 5.63 -10.80
CA PRO A 107 13.58 6.51 -10.36
C PRO A 107 13.75 6.90 -8.89
N THR A 108 13.16 8.03 -8.52
CA THR A 108 13.01 8.44 -7.13
C THR A 108 11.65 8.02 -6.58
N MET A 109 11.60 7.72 -5.29
CA MET A 109 10.37 7.42 -4.57
C MET A 109 10.25 8.34 -3.37
N THR A 110 9.08 8.95 -3.21
CA THR A 110 8.77 9.84 -2.09
C THR A 110 7.77 9.18 -1.15
N PHE A 111 8.08 9.22 0.14
CA PHE A 111 7.19 8.81 1.22
C PHE A 111 6.77 10.04 2.01
N ASN A 112 5.49 10.34 2.02
CA ASN A 112 4.93 11.45 2.81
C ASN A 112 4.72 10.99 4.25
N LYS A 113 5.33 11.66 5.21
CA LYS A 113 5.23 11.33 6.63
C LYS A 113 3.92 11.87 7.18
N LYS A 114 2.95 10.99 7.38
CA LYS A 114 1.59 11.32 7.81
C LYS A 114 1.19 10.67 9.14
N GLY A 115 2.07 9.84 9.72
CA GLY A 115 1.77 9.10 10.94
C GLY A 115 0.75 7.98 10.77
N PHE A 116 -0.06 7.75 11.79
CA PHE A 116 -1.11 6.73 11.81
C PHE A 116 -2.27 7.14 12.73
N LYS A 117 -3.40 6.41 12.66
CA LYS A 117 -4.57 6.56 13.54
C LYS A 117 -4.85 5.29 14.32
N TYR A 118 -5.16 5.41 15.61
CA TYR A 118 -5.71 4.30 16.40
C TYR A 118 -7.19 4.09 16.10
N ILE A 119 -7.65 2.84 16.23
CA ILE A 119 -9.08 2.48 16.08
C ILE A 119 -9.97 3.21 17.10
N MET A 120 -9.43 3.54 18.28
CA MET A 120 -10.20 4.07 19.41
C MET A 120 -10.47 5.57 19.32
N ASP A 121 -9.69 6.29 18.53
CA ASP A 121 -9.91 7.70 18.28
C ASP A 121 -9.50 8.06 16.85
N ASP A 122 -9.92 9.22 16.37
CA ASP A 122 -9.63 9.68 15.01
C ASP A 122 -8.41 10.62 14.96
N LYS A 123 -7.61 10.65 16.03
CA LYS A 123 -6.42 11.50 16.11
C LYS A 123 -5.24 10.89 15.35
N VAL A 124 -4.45 11.74 14.73
CA VAL A 124 -3.20 11.36 14.06
C VAL A 124 -2.06 11.38 15.05
N TYR A 125 -1.33 10.27 15.13
CA TYR A 125 -0.14 10.08 15.95
C TYR A 125 1.11 10.01 15.08
N ASN A 126 2.26 10.35 15.65
CA ASN A 126 3.57 10.26 14.99
C ASN A 126 3.62 10.94 13.61
N LYS A 127 3.12 12.16 13.50
CA LYS A 127 2.97 12.92 12.25
C LYS A 127 4.25 13.07 11.43
N HIS A 128 5.42 12.98 12.07
CA HIS A 128 6.73 13.08 11.41
C HIS A 128 7.33 11.70 11.05
N GLN A 129 6.51 10.66 11.08
CA GLN A 129 6.90 9.31 10.70
C GLN A 129 6.09 8.84 9.50
N TYR A 130 6.72 8.02 8.65
CA TYR A 130 6.02 7.27 7.63
C TYR A 130 5.62 5.92 8.21
N CYS A 131 4.34 5.66 8.30
CA CYS A 131 3.79 4.41 8.81
C CYS A 131 2.94 3.76 7.72
N SER A 132 3.34 2.57 7.28
CA SER A 132 2.65 1.83 6.22
C SER A 132 2.56 0.35 6.54
N TRP A 133 1.47 -0.29 6.12
CA TRP A 133 1.26 -1.73 6.32
C TRP A 133 2.25 -2.58 5.53
N THR A 134 2.57 -3.76 6.09
CA THR A 134 3.13 -4.90 5.35
C THR A 134 2.20 -6.10 5.47
N SER A 135 2.26 -7.02 4.51
CA SER A 135 1.44 -8.24 4.52
C SER A 135 2.00 -9.36 5.40
N THR A 136 3.20 -9.18 5.97
CA THR A 136 3.81 -10.17 6.86
C THR A 136 3.12 -10.14 8.23
N LYS A 137 2.42 -11.22 8.56
CA LYS A 137 1.66 -11.37 9.80
C LYS A 137 2.53 -11.93 10.91
N ARG A 138 2.21 -11.58 12.15
CA ARG A 138 2.74 -12.29 13.31
C ARG A 138 1.87 -13.52 13.60
N GLU A 139 2.51 -14.65 13.83
CA GLU A 139 1.82 -15.93 14.06
C GLU A 139 1.03 -15.99 15.37
N ASP A 140 1.44 -15.23 16.36
CA ASP A 140 0.94 -15.28 17.74
C ASP A 140 -0.21 -14.32 18.05
N ILE A 141 -0.42 -13.28 17.24
CA ILE A 141 -1.45 -12.25 17.49
C ILE A 141 -2.04 -11.69 16.17
N LYS A 142 -3.23 -11.07 16.30
CA LYS A 142 -3.91 -10.39 15.18
C LYS A 142 -3.22 -9.05 14.82
N ASN A 143 -1.92 -9.09 14.63
CA ASN A 143 -1.11 -7.94 14.23
C ASN A 143 -0.32 -8.25 12.98
N THR A 144 -0.04 -7.23 12.21
CA THR A 144 0.92 -7.30 11.11
C THR A 144 2.09 -6.37 11.37
N TYR A 145 3.22 -6.63 10.74
CA TYR A 145 4.33 -5.70 10.78
C TYR A 145 3.99 -4.45 9.98
N TYR A 146 4.49 -3.32 10.39
CA TYR A 146 4.40 -2.08 9.64
C TYR A 146 5.76 -1.37 9.62
N ILE A 147 5.94 -0.54 8.62
CA ILE A 147 7.11 0.33 8.53
C ILE A 147 6.87 1.51 9.46
N ASN A 148 7.75 1.70 10.44
CA ASN A 148 7.73 2.85 11.31
C ASN A 148 9.01 3.63 11.14
N SER A 149 8.90 4.89 10.81
CA SER A 149 9.96 5.86 10.69
C SER A 149 11.23 5.44 9.92
N ILE A 150 11.63 6.25 9.05
CA ILE A 150 12.78 6.02 8.21
C ILE A 150 13.87 7.02 8.62
N LYS A 151 14.70 6.62 9.57
CA LYS A 151 16.05 7.17 9.76
C LYS A 151 17.03 6.05 9.48
N HIS A 152 17.61 6.02 8.30
CA HIS A 152 18.66 5.06 7.87
C HIS A 152 18.26 3.58 7.76
N TYR A 153 17.17 3.14 8.39
CA TYR A 153 16.56 1.82 8.23
C TYR A 153 15.08 1.88 8.65
N ALA A 154 14.24 1.11 8.00
CA ALA A 154 12.86 0.96 8.45
C ALA A 154 12.84 0.05 9.67
N SER A 155 12.42 0.58 10.79
CA SER A 155 12.03 -0.28 11.90
C SER A 155 10.71 -0.95 11.55
N MET A 156 10.64 -2.26 11.78
CA MET A 156 9.46 -3.07 11.55
C MET A 156 8.84 -3.39 12.90
N GLU A 157 7.75 -2.74 13.20
CA GLU A 157 6.97 -2.97 14.42
C GLU A 157 5.67 -3.69 14.09
N SER A 158 5.00 -4.25 15.09
CA SER A 158 3.69 -4.88 14.92
C SER A 158 2.58 -3.95 15.38
N MET A 159 1.47 -3.94 14.64
CA MET A 159 0.32 -3.11 14.96
C MET A 159 -0.99 -3.86 14.72
N TYR A 160 -1.99 -3.58 15.57
CA TYR A 160 -3.32 -4.18 15.46
C TYR A 160 -4.01 -3.77 14.16
N TYR A 161 -4.67 -4.73 13.48
CA TYR A 161 -5.30 -4.56 12.17
C TYR A 161 -6.36 -3.47 12.08
N GLY A 162 -7.03 -3.14 13.18
CA GLY A 162 -8.05 -2.09 13.22
C GLY A 162 -7.48 -0.68 13.19
N ASN A 163 -6.20 -0.49 13.51
CA ASN A 163 -5.56 0.81 13.38
C ASN A 163 -5.44 1.19 11.90
N LYS A 164 -5.25 2.47 11.61
CA LYS A 164 -5.22 2.97 10.25
C LYS A 164 -3.86 3.58 9.91
N LEU A 165 -3.23 3.07 8.87
CA LEU A 165 -1.92 3.49 8.37
C LEU A 165 -2.01 3.88 6.90
N CYS A 166 -0.95 4.50 6.37
CA CYS A 166 -0.74 4.63 4.94
C CYS A 166 -0.56 3.24 4.29
N VAL A 167 -0.67 3.18 2.98
CA VAL A 167 -0.47 1.95 2.21
C VAL A 167 0.37 2.25 0.98
N ARG A 168 1.60 1.74 0.93
CA ARG A 168 2.40 1.71 -0.28
C ARG A 168 2.31 0.32 -0.88
N LEU A 169 1.97 0.23 -2.16
CA LEU A 169 1.71 -1.02 -2.84
C LEU A 169 2.91 -1.49 -3.66
N VAL A 170 2.93 -2.79 -3.95
CA VAL A 170 3.84 -3.44 -4.89
C VAL A 170 3.06 -4.30 -5.87
N LYS A 171 3.66 -4.63 -7.00
CA LYS A 171 3.20 -5.68 -7.91
C LYS A 171 4.37 -6.47 -8.45
N ASP A 172 4.11 -7.68 -8.89
CA ASP A 172 5.13 -8.54 -9.49
C ASP A 172 5.60 -7.95 -10.84
N LYS A 173 6.87 -8.20 -11.20
CA LYS A 173 7.48 -7.81 -12.47
C LYS A 173 6.98 -8.66 -13.61
#